data_8880fd7b77323ca0281b6548abde31ce
#
_entry.id   8880fd7b77323ca0281b6548abde31ce
#
_cell.length_a   1.000
_cell.length_b   1.000
_cell.length_c   1.000
_cell.angle_alpha   90.00
_cell.angle_beta   90.00
_cell.angle_gamma   90.00
#
_symmetry.space_group_name_H-M   'P 1'
#
loop_
_entity.id
_entity.type
_entity.pdbx_description
1 polymer ?
#
loop_
_entity_poly.entity_id
_entity_poly.type
_entity_poly.pdbx_seq_one_letter_code
_entity_poly.pdbx_strand_id
1 'polypeptide(L)'
;MKQYEFDYVFVDCPPSLGLLTINAMNAVDEVMIPIQCEYYALEGVGQLLNNISMIRQALNPNLHISAVLLTMFDGRTKLSEQVAAEVRGQFGDVVLRNVIPRSVKVSEAPGFGQTVIDYDPGSTGAMAYFDAAKELATRGDYQPHPTTGPIGVSPEIAAQLDQEDN
;
A
#
# COMPACT_ATOMS: atom_id res chain seq x y z
N MET A 1 7.43 24.38 22.48
CA MET A 1 7.01 23.06 21.97
C MET A 1 8.18 22.13 22.09
N LYS A 2 8.03 20.94 22.70
CA LYS A 2 9.06 19.90 22.60
C LYS A 2 9.10 19.45 21.15
N GLN A 3 10.22 19.66 20.49
CA GLN A 3 10.45 19.15 19.14
C GLN A 3 10.76 17.66 19.32
N TYR A 4 9.84 16.80 18.91
CA TYR A 4 10.06 15.36 18.87
C TYR A 4 10.76 15.07 17.56
N GLU A 5 11.87 14.37 17.61
CA GLU A 5 12.52 13.79 16.43
C GLU A 5 11.92 12.41 16.23
N PHE A 6 11.22 12.21 15.11
CA PHE A 6 10.65 10.93 14.70
C PHE A 6 11.34 10.49 13.42
N ASP A 7 11.70 9.21 13.32
CA ASP A 7 12.20 8.64 12.08
C ASP A 7 11.08 8.48 11.04
N TYR A 8 9.86 8.17 11.50
CA TYR A 8 8.68 8.00 10.66
C TYR A 8 7.43 8.64 11.29
N VAL A 9 6.58 9.21 10.45
CA VAL A 9 5.25 9.67 10.82
C VAL A 9 4.24 9.03 9.88
N PHE A 10 3.36 8.18 10.42
CA PHE A 10 2.29 7.54 9.66
C PHE A 10 0.97 8.27 9.87
N VAL A 11 0.29 8.57 8.77
CA VAL A 11 -1.05 9.15 8.78
C VAL A 11 -2.02 8.09 8.25
N ASP A 12 -2.75 7.45 9.15
CA ASP A 12 -3.78 6.47 8.80
C ASP A 12 -5.01 7.18 8.21
N CYS A 13 -5.47 6.72 7.06
CA CYS A 13 -6.54 7.33 6.31
C CYS A 13 -7.70 6.36 6.11
N PRO A 14 -8.96 6.83 6.17
CA PRO A 14 -10.10 6.00 5.80
C PRO A 14 -10.04 5.65 4.31
N PRO A 15 -10.66 4.55 3.88
CA PRO A 15 -10.66 4.11 2.48
C PRO A 15 -11.41 5.06 1.54
N SER A 16 -12.16 6.03 2.07
CA SER A 16 -12.87 7.03 1.28
C SER A 16 -11.98 8.21 0.94
N LEU A 17 -12.08 8.71 -0.30
CA LEU A 17 -11.40 9.92 -0.76
C LEU A 17 -12.14 11.19 -0.36
N GLY A 18 -12.37 11.33 0.94
CA GLY A 18 -12.91 12.55 1.52
C GLY A 18 -11.82 13.62 1.72
N LEU A 19 -12.24 14.81 2.17
CA LEU A 19 -11.35 15.94 2.43
C LEU A 19 -10.19 15.59 3.40
N LEU A 20 -10.43 14.72 4.37
CA LEU A 20 -9.39 14.29 5.31
C LEU A 20 -8.26 13.51 4.61
N THR A 21 -8.61 12.59 3.71
CA THR A 21 -7.62 11.83 2.94
C THR A 21 -6.85 12.74 1.98
N ILE A 22 -7.52 13.70 1.33
CA ILE A 22 -6.87 14.69 0.47
C ILE A 22 -5.90 15.55 1.28
N ASN A 23 -6.30 16.02 2.47
CA ASN A 23 -5.44 16.79 3.35
C ASN A 23 -4.23 15.99 3.82
N ALA A 24 -4.42 14.71 4.16
CA ALA A 24 -3.33 13.83 4.52
C ALA A 24 -2.32 13.67 3.38
N MET A 25 -2.80 13.34 2.17
CA MET A 25 -1.95 13.18 0.99
C MET A 25 -1.25 14.49 0.56
N ASN A 26 -1.83 15.64 0.88
CA ASN A 26 -1.19 16.94 0.64
C ASN A 26 -0.09 17.25 1.67
N ALA A 27 -0.11 16.62 2.83
CA ALA A 27 0.81 16.87 3.94
C ALA A 27 1.99 15.88 4.02
N VAL A 28 1.99 14.82 3.20
CA VAL A 28 3.02 13.77 3.19
C VAL A 28 3.70 13.71 1.84
N ASP A 29 4.89 13.12 1.80
CA ASP A 29 5.64 12.92 0.55
C ASP A 29 5.39 11.51 -0.03
N GLU A 30 5.04 10.54 0.83
CA GLU A 30 4.97 9.12 0.48
C GLU A 30 3.60 8.51 0.77
N VAL A 31 3.17 7.62 -0.10
CA VAL A 31 1.97 6.79 0.08
C VAL A 31 2.37 5.33 0.12
N MET A 32 2.02 4.65 1.20
CA MET A 32 2.07 3.20 1.29
C MET A 32 0.67 2.63 1.09
N ILE A 33 0.52 1.68 0.16
CA ILE A 33 -0.78 1.10 -0.21
C ILE A 33 -0.85 -0.35 0.26
N PRO A 34 -1.64 -0.68 1.29
CA PRO A 34 -1.96 -2.07 1.60
C PRO A 34 -3.02 -2.59 0.63
N ILE A 35 -2.74 -3.74 -0.01
CA ILE A 35 -3.66 -4.40 -0.95
C ILE A 35 -3.95 -5.81 -0.44
N GLN A 36 -5.23 -6.14 -0.26
CA GLN A 36 -5.63 -7.50 0.08
C GLN A 36 -5.51 -8.41 -1.14
N CYS A 37 -5.01 -9.64 -0.96
CA CYS A 37 -4.93 -10.64 -2.04
C CYS A 37 -6.28 -11.33 -2.27
N GLU A 38 -7.32 -10.54 -2.55
CA GLU A 38 -8.69 -10.97 -2.78
C GLU A 38 -9.26 -10.37 -4.09
N TYR A 39 -10.36 -10.93 -4.59
CA TYR A 39 -10.91 -10.64 -5.92
C TYR A 39 -11.15 -9.13 -6.19
N TYR A 40 -11.73 -8.41 -5.24
CA TYR A 40 -12.07 -7.00 -5.43
C TYR A 40 -10.91 -6.02 -5.20
N ALA A 41 -9.73 -6.53 -4.86
CA ALA A 41 -8.60 -5.67 -4.52
C ALA A 41 -8.14 -4.79 -5.69
N LEU A 42 -8.20 -5.32 -6.90
CA LEU A 42 -7.71 -4.65 -8.11
C LEU A 42 -8.68 -3.56 -8.61
N GLU A 43 -9.99 -3.75 -8.39
CA GLU A 43 -11.01 -2.80 -8.82
C GLU A 43 -10.87 -1.43 -8.12
N GLY A 44 -10.56 -1.45 -6.81
CA GLY A 44 -10.34 -0.22 -6.03
C GLY A 44 -9.00 0.49 -6.30
N VAL A 45 -8.01 -0.24 -6.79
CA VAL A 45 -6.65 0.29 -6.97
C VAL A 45 -6.59 1.31 -8.11
N GLY A 46 -7.28 1.07 -9.22
CA GLY A 46 -7.33 2.02 -10.34
C GLY A 46 -7.85 3.40 -9.93
N GLN A 47 -8.94 3.43 -9.18
CA GLN A 47 -9.53 4.67 -8.67
C GLN A 47 -8.57 5.38 -7.69
N LEU A 48 -7.89 4.64 -6.82
CA LEU A 48 -6.90 5.20 -5.90
C LEU A 48 -5.73 5.84 -6.66
N LEU A 49 -5.20 5.19 -7.69
CA LEU A 49 -4.11 5.71 -8.50
C LEU A 49 -4.50 7.01 -9.23
N ASN A 50 -5.71 7.06 -9.80
CA ASN A 50 -6.23 8.28 -10.42
C ASN A 50 -6.29 9.43 -9.42
N ASN A 51 -6.72 9.18 -8.20
CA ASN A 51 -6.82 10.18 -7.16
C ASN A 51 -5.45 10.66 -6.66
N ILE A 52 -4.50 9.76 -6.47
CA ILE A 52 -3.10 10.12 -6.16
C ILE A 52 -2.53 10.98 -7.30
N SER A 53 -2.79 10.63 -8.56
CA SER A 53 -2.36 11.41 -9.71
C SER A 53 -2.94 12.83 -9.72
N MET A 54 -4.23 12.99 -9.45
CA MET A 54 -4.89 14.30 -9.36
C MET A 54 -4.30 15.14 -8.23
N ILE A 55 -4.10 14.56 -7.04
CA ILE A 55 -3.51 15.26 -5.90
C ILE A 55 -2.07 15.69 -6.22
N ARG A 56 -1.29 14.80 -6.83
CA ARG A 56 0.09 15.10 -7.24
C ARG A 56 0.15 16.25 -8.24
N GLN A 57 -0.77 16.30 -9.20
CA GLN A 57 -0.79 17.37 -10.22
C GLN A 57 -1.27 18.70 -9.67
N ALA A 58 -2.25 18.70 -8.75
CA ALA A 58 -2.91 19.92 -8.33
C ALA A 58 -2.40 20.49 -7.01
N LEU A 59 -1.93 19.63 -6.08
CA LEU A 59 -1.68 20.03 -4.69
C LEU A 59 -0.28 19.67 -4.19
N ASN A 60 0.21 18.45 -4.45
CA ASN A 60 1.48 17.96 -3.90
C ASN A 60 2.32 17.26 -4.98
N PRO A 61 3.16 17.99 -5.72
CA PRO A 61 4.00 17.41 -6.78
C PRO A 61 5.01 16.36 -6.32
N ASN A 62 5.39 16.37 -5.03
CA ASN A 62 6.35 15.44 -4.46
C ASN A 62 5.71 14.08 -4.07
N LEU A 63 4.38 14.03 -3.99
CA LEU A 63 3.67 12.83 -3.58
C LEU A 63 3.98 11.65 -4.51
N HIS A 64 4.43 10.54 -3.95
CA HIS A 64 4.72 9.33 -4.69
C HIS A 64 4.36 8.06 -3.91
N ILE A 65 4.20 6.96 -4.63
CA ILE A 65 3.95 5.66 -4.01
C ILE A 65 5.32 5.07 -3.67
N SER A 66 5.62 4.93 -2.38
CA SER A 66 6.90 4.37 -1.89
C SER A 66 6.83 2.87 -1.68
N ALA A 67 5.66 2.34 -1.32
CA ALA A 67 5.50 0.93 -1.07
C ALA A 67 4.06 0.44 -1.34
N VAL A 68 3.96 -0.79 -1.81
CA VAL A 68 2.72 -1.57 -1.86
C VAL A 68 2.92 -2.82 -1.01
N LEU A 69 2.06 -3.02 -0.01
CA LEU A 69 2.10 -4.17 0.89
C LEU A 69 0.94 -5.12 0.59
N LEU A 70 1.25 -6.32 0.12
CA LEU A 70 0.27 -7.37 -0.06
C LEU A 70 -0.14 -7.96 1.28
N THR A 71 -1.44 -7.96 1.55
CA THR A 71 -2.03 -8.44 2.81
C THR A 71 -3.05 -9.55 2.56
N MET A 72 -3.46 -10.25 3.62
CA MET A 72 -4.44 -11.33 3.57
C MET A 72 -4.06 -12.44 2.58
N PHE A 73 -2.76 -12.62 2.33
CA PHE A 73 -2.27 -13.63 1.40
C PHE A 73 -2.52 -15.04 1.93
N ASP A 74 -3.16 -15.88 1.13
CA ASP A 74 -3.37 -17.29 1.42
C ASP A 74 -2.71 -18.15 0.32
N GLY A 75 -1.50 -18.64 0.58
CA GLY A 75 -0.73 -19.47 -0.36
C GLY A 75 -1.36 -20.81 -0.74
N ARG A 76 -2.50 -21.17 -0.12
CA ARG A 76 -3.28 -22.36 -0.51
C ARG A 76 -4.24 -22.08 -1.66
N THR A 77 -4.43 -20.80 -2.03
CA THR A 77 -5.39 -20.37 -3.04
C THR A 77 -4.69 -19.85 -4.28
N LYS A 78 -5.09 -20.31 -5.45
CA LYS A 78 -4.61 -19.78 -6.73
C LYS A 78 -4.98 -18.29 -6.91
N LEU A 79 -6.11 -17.88 -6.33
CA LEU A 79 -6.58 -16.51 -6.40
C LEU A 79 -5.55 -15.54 -5.77
N SER A 80 -5.10 -15.84 -4.54
CA SER A 80 -4.10 -14.97 -3.88
C SER A 80 -2.79 -14.88 -4.66
N GLU A 81 -2.35 -15.99 -5.27
CA GLU A 81 -1.16 -16.00 -6.12
C GLU A 81 -1.35 -15.16 -7.39
N GLN A 82 -2.52 -15.28 -8.05
CA GLN A 82 -2.82 -14.50 -9.24
C GLN A 82 -2.90 -13.01 -8.95
N VAL A 83 -3.61 -12.60 -7.89
CA VAL A 83 -3.69 -11.19 -7.47
C VAL A 83 -2.30 -10.65 -7.12
N ALA A 84 -1.50 -11.41 -6.37
CA ALA A 84 -0.14 -11.00 -6.03
C ALA A 84 0.75 -10.84 -7.27
N ALA A 85 0.64 -11.74 -8.25
CA ALA A 85 1.39 -11.66 -9.50
C ALA A 85 0.97 -10.43 -10.34
N GLU A 86 -0.32 -10.14 -10.42
CA GLU A 86 -0.86 -9.00 -11.14
C GLU A 86 -0.43 -7.67 -10.51
N VAL A 87 -0.56 -7.53 -9.17
CA VAL A 87 -0.07 -6.37 -8.44
C VAL A 87 1.43 -6.17 -8.64
N ARG A 88 2.23 -7.24 -8.59
CA ARG A 88 3.68 -7.15 -8.86
C ARG A 88 3.97 -6.77 -10.30
N GLY A 89 3.19 -7.25 -11.25
CA GLY A 89 3.30 -6.87 -12.66
C GLY A 89 2.99 -5.39 -12.90
N GLN A 90 1.99 -4.86 -12.20
CA GLN A 90 1.54 -3.48 -12.34
C GLN A 90 2.44 -2.47 -11.62
N PHE A 91 2.86 -2.76 -10.40
CA PHE A 91 3.59 -1.84 -9.54
C PHE A 91 5.10 -2.06 -9.52
N GLY A 92 5.58 -3.21 -10.00
CA GLY A 92 7.00 -3.51 -10.07
C GLY A 92 7.70 -3.49 -8.71
N ASP A 93 8.84 -2.79 -8.64
CA ASP A 93 9.74 -2.81 -7.49
C ASP A 93 9.20 -2.11 -6.23
N VAL A 94 8.15 -1.30 -6.33
CA VAL A 94 7.55 -0.68 -5.14
C VAL A 94 6.74 -1.69 -4.32
N VAL A 95 6.39 -2.87 -4.89
CA VAL A 95 5.74 -3.93 -4.11
C VAL A 95 6.75 -4.56 -3.17
N LEU A 96 6.40 -4.62 -1.89
CA LEU A 96 7.24 -5.30 -0.90
C LEU A 96 7.36 -6.79 -1.24
N ARG A 97 8.55 -7.34 -1.04
CA ARG A 97 8.81 -8.79 -1.22
C ARG A 97 8.04 -9.60 -0.20
N ASN A 98 8.03 -9.07 1.05
CA ASN A 98 7.30 -9.66 2.14
C ASN A 98 5.81 -9.43 1.97
N VAL A 99 5.02 -10.48 2.24
CA VAL A 99 3.55 -10.44 2.20
C VAL A 99 2.99 -10.75 3.59
N ILE A 100 1.88 -10.13 3.95
CA ILE A 100 1.21 -10.44 5.22
C ILE A 100 0.21 -11.57 4.98
N PRO A 101 0.43 -12.74 5.60
CA PRO A 101 -0.48 -13.87 5.43
C PRO A 101 -1.83 -13.60 6.12
N ARG A 102 -2.87 -14.26 5.63
CA ARG A 102 -4.13 -14.36 6.35
C ARG A 102 -3.87 -15.03 7.71
N SER A 103 -4.15 -14.33 8.79
CA SER A 103 -3.84 -14.79 10.14
C SER A 103 -4.94 -14.40 11.13
N VAL A 104 -5.43 -15.38 11.87
CA VAL A 104 -6.40 -15.17 12.94
C VAL A 104 -5.79 -14.29 14.04
N LYS A 105 -4.51 -14.47 14.35
CA LYS A 105 -3.79 -13.69 15.39
C LYS A 105 -3.73 -12.20 15.06
N VAL A 106 -3.54 -11.85 13.78
CA VAL A 106 -3.60 -10.46 13.33
C VAL A 106 -4.99 -9.87 13.55
N SER A 107 -6.05 -10.65 13.34
CA SER A 107 -7.43 -10.19 13.53
C SER A 107 -7.85 -10.12 15.01
N GLU A 108 -7.28 -10.97 15.87
CA GLU A 108 -7.57 -11.00 17.30
C GLU A 108 -6.89 -9.87 18.09
N ALA A 109 -5.65 -9.55 17.78
CA ALA A 109 -4.81 -8.61 18.51
C ALA A 109 -5.48 -7.25 18.82
N PRO A 110 -6.17 -6.59 17.86
CA PRO A 110 -6.87 -5.33 18.12
C PRO A 110 -7.97 -5.44 19.18
N GLY A 111 -8.63 -6.61 19.31
CA GLY A 111 -9.63 -6.87 20.34
C GLY A 111 -9.07 -6.80 21.77
N PHE A 112 -7.74 -6.95 21.91
CA PHE A 112 -7.00 -6.84 23.17
C PHE A 112 -6.25 -5.50 23.29
N GLY A 113 -6.43 -4.58 22.35
CA GLY A 113 -5.71 -3.29 22.32
C GLY A 113 -4.21 -3.45 22.07
N GLN A 114 -3.80 -4.53 21.40
CA GLN A 114 -2.40 -4.87 21.14
C GLN A 114 -2.12 -4.94 19.65
N THR A 115 -0.85 -4.78 19.28
CA THR A 115 -0.37 -5.18 17.96
C THR A 115 -0.21 -6.71 17.92
N VAL A 116 -0.19 -7.31 16.73
CA VAL A 116 0.10 -8.74 16.61
C VAL A 116 1.49 -9.09 17.12
N ILE A 117 2.43 -8.15 17.06
CA ILE A 117 3.80 -8.31 17.54
C ILE A 117 3.85 -8.44 19.07
N ASP A 118 2.99 -7.69 19.78
CA ASP A 118 2.87 -7.79 21.23
C ASP A 118 1.99 -8.95 21.66
N TYR A 119 0.91 -9.22 20.90
CA TYR A 119 -0.09 -10.23 21.20
C TYR A 119 0.44 -11.66 21.05
N ASP A 120 1.10 -11.94 19.94
CA ASP A 120 1.69 -13.25 19.62
C ASP A 120 2.95 -13.08 18.76
N PRO A 121 4.10 -12.73 19.39
CA PRO A 121 5.36 -12.45 18.69
C PRO A 121 5.87 -13.59 17.80
N GLY A 122 5.55 -14.84 18.18
CA GLY A 122 5.96 -16.06 17.47
C GLY A 122 5.06 -16.42 16.30
N SER A 123 3.93 -15.72 16.10
CA SER A 123 3.01 -16.03 15.00
C SER A 123 3.60 -15.64 13.64
N THR A 124 3.17 -16.36 12.60
CA THR A 124 3.55 -16.05 11.21
C THR A 124 3.15 -14.62 10.80
N GLY A 125 2.03 -14.13 11.34
CA GLY A 125 1.58 -12.76 11.12
C GLY A 125 2.51 -11.72 11.73
N ALA A 126 2.94 -11.90 12.99
CA ALA A 126 3.87 -11.01 13.67
C ALA A 126 5.22 -10.95 12.95
N MET A 127 5.76 -12.11 12.60
CA MET A 127 7.03 -12.21 11.86
C MET A 127 6.92 -11.53 10.49
N ALA A 128 5.83 -11.72 9.76
CA ALA A 128 5.61 -11.11 8.46
C ALA A 128 5.55 -9.57 8.55
N TYR A 129 4.87 -9.02 9.54
CA TYR A 129 4.85 -7.57 9.77
C TYR A 129 6.23 -7.02 10.14
N PHE A 130 6.97 -7.74 10.98
CA PHE A 130 8.32 -7.35 11.34
C PHE A 130 9.27 -7.33 10.12
N ASP A 131 9.19 -8.36 9.27
CA ASP A 131 9.99 -8.44 8.05
C ASP A 131 9.60 -7.38 7.02
N ALA A 132 8.29 -7.08 6.88
CA ALA A 132 7.81 -6.00 6.03
C ALA A 132 8.28 -4.63 6.53
N ALA A 133 8.23 -4.38 7.83
CA ALA A 133 8.73 -3.14 8.43
C ALA A 133 10.24 -2.99 8.23
N LYS A 134 11.00 -4.06 8.38
CA LYS A 134 12.45 -4.07 8.12
C LYS A 134 12.76 -3.81 6.64
N GLU A 135 12.01 -4.42 5.73
CA GLU A 135 12.14 -4.15 4.30
C GLU A 135 11.84 -2.68 3.98
N LEU A 136 10.77 -2.12 4.54
CA LEU A 136 10.41 -0.72 4.35
C LEU A 136 11.50 0.22 4.88
N ALA A 137 12.03 -0.04 6.07
CA ALA A 137 13.10 0.76 6.66
C ALA A 137 14.38 0.77 5.81
N THR A 138 14.71 -0.36 5.17
CA THR A 138 15.87 -0.44 4.27
C THR A 138 15.66 0.24 2.92
N ARG A 139 14.41 0.53 2.56
CA ARG A 139 14.06 1.28 1.34
C ARG A 139 14.10 2.81 1.55
N GLY A 140 14.21 3.28 2.78
CA GLY A 140 14.27 4.72 3.10
C GLY A 140 15.38 5.50 2.37
N ASP A 141 16.39 4.81 1.85
CA ASP A 141 17.42 5.36 0.95
C ASP A 141 17.02 5.27 -0.55
N TYR A 142 15.84 4.71 -0.86
CA TYR A 142 15.35 4.57 -2.22
C TYR A 142 14.85 5.91 -2.73
N GLN A 143 15.64 6.54 -3.59
CA GLN A 143 15.18 7.67 -4.40
C GLN A 143 14.36 7.11 -5.57
N PRO A 144 13.03 7.31 -5.61
CA PRO A 144 12.26 6.87 -6.76
C PRO A 144 12.80 7.57 -8.00
N HIS A 145 13.09 6.81 -9.04
CA HIS A 145 13.38 7.38 -10.35
C HIS A 145 12.21 8.29 -10.73
N PRO A 146 12.45 9.51 -11.21
CA PRO A 146 11.40 10.37 -11.67
C PRO A 146 10.65 9.62 -12.77
N THR A 147 9.50 9.07 -12.45
CA THR A 147 8.59 8.51 -13.45
C THR A 147 8.05 9.68 -14.25
N THR A 148 8.73 10.02 -15.33
CA THR A 148 8.28 10.96 -16.37
C THR A 148 7.21 10.27 -17.24
N GLY A 149 6.14 9.81 -16.64
CA GLY A 149 5.03 9.16 -17.31
C GLY A 149 3.81 9.13 -16.39
N PRO A 150 2.59 8.97 -16.90
CA PRO A 150 1.44 8.65 -16.08
C PRO A 150 1.80 7.41 -15.26
N ILE A 151 1.46 7.43 -13.97
CA ILE A 151 1.73 6.34 -13.02
C ILE A 151 1.41 5.05 -13.71
N GLY A 152 2.40 4.15 -13.83
CA GLY A 152 2.44 3.00 -14.72
C GLY A 152 1.25 2.06 -14.65
N VAL A 153 0.16 2.49 -15.22
CA VAL A 153 -0.91 1.60 -15.70
C VAL A 153 -0.39 1.07 -17.02
N SER A 154 -0.30 -0.25 -17.17
CA SER A 154 0.09 -0.82 -18.46
C SER A 154 -0.85 -0.28 -19.54
N PRO A 155 -0.36 -0.07 -20.79
CA PRO A 155 -1.20 0.44 -21.88
C PRO A 155 -2.50 -0.34 -22.08
N GLU A 156 -2.51 -1.61 -21.70
CA GLU A 156 -3.67 -2.51 -21.79
C GLU A 156 -4.75 -2.16 -20.75
N ILE A 157 -4.36 -1.79 -19.54
CA ILE A 157 -5.29 -1.38 -18.49
C ILE A 157 -5.79 0.05 -18.73
N ALA A 158 -4.93 0.95 -19.23
CA ALA A 158 -5.35 2.28 -19.64
C ALA A 158 -6.42 2.21 -20.76
N ALA A 159 -6.25 1.30 -21.71
CA ALA A 159 -7.22 1.08 -22.78
C ALA A 159 -8.55 0.46 -22.31
N GLN A 160 -8.55 -0.29 -21.20
CA GLN A 160 -9.78 -0.83 -20.60
C GLN A 160 -10.56 0.23 -19.82
N LEU A 161 -9.87 1.13 -19.12
CA LEU A 161 -10.51 2.23 -18.38
C LEU A 161 -11.15 3.25 -19.33
N ASP A 162 -10.56 3.50 -20.51
CA ASP A 162 -11.14 4.39 -21.53
C ASP A 162 -12.37 3.78 -22.25
N GLN A 163 -12.63 2.48 -22.13
CA GLN A 163 -13.78 1.82 -22.75
C GLN A 163 -15.02 1.75 -21.84
N GLU A 164 -14.88 1.94 -20.53
CA GLU A 164 -16.00 1.94 -19.60
C GLU A 164 -16.67 3.32 -19.42
N ASP A 165 -16.05 4.40 -19.92
CA ASP A 165 -16.59 5.78 -19.87
C ASP A 165 -17.32 6.21 -21.16
N ASN A 166 -17.65 5.28 -22.07
CA ASN A 166 -18.40 5.57 -23.30
C ASN A 166 -19.73 4.74 -23.30
#